data_4e933c0be1c99851826c1ec5d16f5069
#
_entry.id   4e933c0be1c99851826c1ec5d16f5069
#
_cell.length_a   1.000
_cell.length_b   1.000
_cell.length_c   1.000
_cell.angle_alpha   90.00
_cell.angle_beta   90.00
_cell.angle_gamma   90.00
#
_symmetry.space_group_name_H-M   'P 1'
#
loop_
_entity.id
_entity.type
_entity.pdbx_description
1 polymer ?
#
loop_
_entity_poly.entity_id
_entity_poly.type
_entity_poly.pdbx_seq_one_letter_code
_entity_poly.pdbx_strand_id
1 'polypeptide(L)'
;QNDAKNYKELFPNPDYFDLVIVDECHRGSAKDDSNWRNILEYFSSATHIGMTATPKETKYQSSIGYFGEPVYTYSLKNGIEDGFLAPFKVINITTNIGDEWRPTKGQKDINGNEIEDRIYNNSDYDYNIVIEDRIREVAQEITNYLKSTDRMAKTIVFCADETHAERM
;
A
#
# COMPACT_ATOMS: atom_id res chain seq x y z
N GLN A 1 -16.28 13.92 -1.34
CA GLN A 1 -17.01 12.74 -1.93
C GLN A 1 -18.05 13.13 -3.01
N ASN A 2 -18.19 14.41 -3.36
CA ASN A 2 -19.15 14.88 -4.38
C ASN A 2 -18.53 15.23 -5.75
N ASP A 3 -17.19 15.23 -5.86
CA ASP A 3 -16.52 15.77 -7.06
C ASP A 3 -16.54 14.84 -8.28
N ALA A 4 -16.73 13.54 -8.08
CA ALA A 4 -16.72 12.57 -9.18
C ALA A 4 -17.93 12.66 -10.14
N LYS A 5 -18.99 13.38 -9.78
CA LYS A 5 -20.18 13.54 -10.62
C LYS A 5 -20.13 14.76 -11.53
N ASN A 6 -19.17 15.67 -11.32
CA ASN A 6 -19.17 16.98 -11.98
C ASN A 6 -18.46 17.00 -13.34
N TYR A 7 -17.67 15.96 -13.69
CA TYR A 7 -16.93 15.99 -14.97
C TYR A 7 -17.83 15.95 -16.20
N LYS A 8 -19.00 15.28 -16.14
CA LYS A 8 -19.98 15.26 -17.24
C LYS A 8 -20.68 16.60 -17.45
N GLU A 9 -20.85 17.38 -16.37
CA GLU A 9 -21.38 18.74 -16.43
C GLU A 9 -20.35 19.72 -16.96
N LEU A 10 -19.08 19.56 -16.54
CA LEU A 10 -17.96 20.38 -17.02
C LEU A 10 -17.60 20.08 -18.48
N PHE A 11 -17.70 18.84 -18.89
CA PHE A 11 -17.37 18.36 -20.21
C PHE A 11 -18.55 17.54 -20.77
N PRO A 12 -19.64 18.21 -21.23
CA PRO A 12 -20.83 17.51 -21.73
C PRO A 12 -20.60 16.77 -23.05
N ASN A 13 -19.53 17.09 -23.78
CA ASN A 13 -19.12 16.35 -24.96
C ASN A 13 -18.17 15.22 -24.57
N PRO A 14 -18.52 13.94 -24.76
CA PRO A 14 -17.64 12.81 -24.46
C PRO A 14 -16.39 12.74 -25.37
N ASP A 15 -16.42 13.38 -26.53
CA ASP A 15 -15.29 13.44 -27.48
C ASP A 15 -14.42 14.69 -27.29
N TYR A 16 -14.47 15.30 -26.09
CA TYR A 16 -13.74 16.53 -25.81
C TYR A 16 -12.23 16.34 -25.71
N PHE A 17 -11.77 15.17 -25.23
CA PHE A 17 -10.36 14.87 -25.05
C PHE A 17 -9.87 13.85 -26.08
N ASP A 18 -8.69 14.09 -26.63
CA ASP A 18 -7.96 13.13 -27.49
C ASP A 18 -7.11 12.16 -26.67
N LEU A 19 -6.69 12.58 -25.46
CA LEU A 19 -5.81 11.82 -24.58
C LEU A 19 -6.23 11.99 -23.11
N VAL A 20 -6.32 10.89 -22.39
CA VAL A 20 -6.54 10.86 -20.93
C VAL A 20 -5.41 10.06 -20.29
N ILE A 21 -4.70 10.68 -19.35
CA ILE A 21 -3.62 10.05 -18.59
C ILE A 21 -4.09 9.80 -17.15
N VAL A 22 -3.97 8.57 -16.69
CA VAL A 22 -4.29 8.16 -15.31
C VAL A 22 -3.00 7.87 -14.58
N ASP A 23 -2.62 8.74 -13.66
CA ASP A 23 -1.51 8.49 -12.74
C ASP A 23 -1.96 7.61 -11.58
N GLU A 24 -1.04 6.80 -11.04
CA GLU A 24 -1.31 5.82 -9.98
C GLU A 24 -2.50 4.89 -10.31
N CYS A 25 -2.57 4.44 -11.56
CA CYS A 25 -3.70 3.66 -12.08
C CYS A 25 -3.94 2.32 -11.38
N HIS A 26 -3.01 1.90 -10.47
CA HIS A 26 -3.18 0.77 -9.57
C HIS A 26 -4.12 1.07 -8.39
N ARG A 27 -4.42 2.36 -8.11
CA ARG A 27 -5.34 2.78 -7.06
C ARG A 27 -6.77 2.67 -7.57
N GLY A 28 -7.47 1.65 -7.15
CA GLY A 28 -8.89 1.45 -7.44
C GLY A 28 -9.38 0.23 -6.67
N SER A 29 -10.63 0.23 -6.23
CA SER A 29 -11.21 -0.96 -5.59
C SER A 29 -11.47 -2.04 -6.65
N ALA A 30 -11.48 -3.30 -6.21
CA ALA A 30 -11.81 -4.49 -7.03
C ALA A 30 -13.23 -4.45 -7.63
N LYS A 31 -14.04 -3.48 -7.26
CA LYS A 31 -15.36 -3.26 -7.83
C LYS A 31 -15.22 -2.49 -9.13
N ASP A 32 -15.93 -2.91 -10.16
CA ASP A 32 -16.00 -2.29 -11.49
C ASP A 32 -16.43 -0.80 -11.46
N ASP A 33 -16.86 -0.29 -10.32
CA ASP A 33 -17.29 1.09 -10.06
C ASP A 33 -16.19 2.04 -9.58
N SER A 34 -14.92 1.83 -9.96
CA SER A 34 -13.89 2.81 -9.62
C SER A 34 -14.15 4.13 -10.37
N ASN A 35 -14.05 5.25 -9.66
CA ASN A 35 -14.37 6.57 -10.22
C ASN A 35 -13.62 6.90 -11.52
N TRP A 36 -12.34 6.49 -11.62
CA TRP A 36 -11.55 6.74 -12.82
C TRP A 36 -12.01 5.89 -14.02
N ARG A 37 -12.52 4.67 -13.79
CA ARG A 37 -13.02 3.80 -14.87
C ARG A 37 -14.24 4.39 -15.53
N ASN A 38 -15.20 4.90 -14.75
CA ASN A 38 -16.37 5.61 -15.26
C ASN A 38 -16.01 6.86 -16.07
N ILE A 39 -14.91 7.53 -15.71
CA ILE A 39 -14.39 8.69 -16.46
C ILE A 39 -13.83 8.22 -17.81
N LEU A 40 -13.02 7.15 -17.82
CA LEU A 40 -12.47 6.61 -19.05
C LEU A 40 -13.55 6.06 -19.99
N GLU A 41 -14.56 5.38 -19.44
CA GLU A 41 -15.70 4.90 -20.23
C GLU A 41 -16.49 6.06 -20.86
N TYR A 42 -16.63 7.17 -20.14
CA TYR A 42 -17.28 8.36 -20.69
C TYR A 42 -16.48 9.00 -21.83
N PHE A 43 -15.16 9.09 -21.70
CA PHE A 43 -14.26 9.60 -22.74
C PHE A 43 -13.65 8.47 -23.57
N SER A 44 -14.46 7.50 -23.97
CA SER A 44 -14.01 6.28 -24.65
C SER A 44 -13.39 6.50 -26.02
N SER A 45 -13.61 7.65 -26.65
CA SER A 45 -12.97 8.04 -27.91
C SER A 45 -11.51 8.48 -27.74
N ALA A 46 -11.11 8.87 -26.52
CA ALA A 46 -9.75 9.28 -26.23
C ALA A 46 -8.77 8.10 -26.17
N THR A 47 -7.50 8.35 -26.44
CA THR A 47 -6.42 7.42 -26.11
C THR A 47 -6.19 7.43 -24.61
N HIS A 48 -6.18 6.25 -23.96
CA HIS A 48 -5.97 6.14 -22.52
C HIS A 48 -4.59 5.62 -22.20
N ILE A 49 -3.86 6.33 -21.32
CA ILE A 49 -2.55 5.93 -20.80
C ILE A 49 -2.63 5.79 -19.28
N GLY A 50 -2.27 4.62 -18.76
CA GLY A 50 -2.11 4.36 -17.33
C GLY A 50 -0.64 4.42 -16.93
N MET A 51 -0.33 5.12 -15.85
CA MET A 51 1.01 5.15 -15.24
C MET A 51 0.94 4.63 -13.81
N THR A 52 1.93 3.84 -13.41
CA THR A 52 2.06 3.35 -12.03
C THR A 52 3.47 2.91 -11.71
N ALA A 53 3.92 3.20 -10.50
CA ALA A 53 5.18 2.65 -9.98
C ALA A 53 5.02 1.23 -9.40
N THR A 54 3.80 0.81 -9.10
CA THR A 54 3.49 -0.47 -8.44
C THR A 54 2.34 -1.18 -9.15
N PRO A 55 2.59 -1.80 -10.32
CA PRO A 55 1.55 -2.56 -11.02
C PRO A 55 1.06 -3.70 -10.11
N LYS A 56 -0.25 -3.78 -9.91
CA LYS A 56 -0.88 -4.86 -9.14
C LYS A 56 -1.34 -5.96 -10.09
N GLU A 57 -0.79 -7.13 -9.88
CA GLU A 57 -1.18 -8.37 -10.55
C GLU A 57 -2.07 -9.22 -9.64
N THR A 58 -3.19 -8.71 -9.17
CA THR A 58 -4.15 -9.54 -8.46
C THR A 58 -5.25 -9.99 -9.41
N LYS A 59 -5.78 -11.21 -9.19
CA LYS A 59 -6.80 -11.88 -10.02
C LYS A 59 -8.06 -11.03 -10.27
N TYR A 60 -8.27 -9.96 -9.51
CA TYR A 60 -9.45 -9.10 -9.54
C TYR A 60 -9.16 -7.62 -9.82
N GLN A 61 -7.88 -7.23 -9.95
CA GLN A 61 -7.48 -5.83 -10.12
C GLN A 61 -6.22 -5.78 -10.98
N SER A 62 -6.39 -5.91 -12.24
CA SER A 62 -5.25 -5.78 -13.16
C SER A 62 -5.39 -4.47 -13.92
N SER A 63 -4.45 -3.54 -13.68
CA SER A 63 -4.23 -2.42 -14.59
C SER A 63 -3.97 -2.93 -16.02
N ILE A 64 -3.31 -4.08 -16.13
CA ILE A 64 -3.07 -4.83 -17.36
C ILE A 64 -4.40 -5.22 -18.03
N GLY A 65 -5.43 -5.58 -17.25
CA GLY A 65 -6.75 -5.94 -17.79
C GLY A 65 -7.47 -4.81 -18.53
N TYR A 66 -7.17 -3.55 -18.19
CA TYR A 66 -7.74 -2.38 -18.86
C TYR A 66 -6.78 -1.74 -19.88
N PHE A 67 -5.54 -1.45 -19.46
CA PHE A 67 -4.57 -0.72 -20.29
C PHE A 67 -3.75 -1.61 -21.21
N GLY A 68 -3.79 -2.95 -21.04
CA GLY A 68 -2.96 -3.90 -21.76
C GLY A 68 -1.56 -4.04 -21.16
N GLU A 69 -0.68 -4.72 -21.90
CA GLU A 69 0.72 -4.87 -21.51
C GLU A 69 1.45 -3.52 -21.49
N PRO A 70 2.40 -3.33 -20.54
CA PRO A 70 3.16 -2.09 -20.46
C PRO A 70 3.90 -1.78 -21.76
N VAL A 71 3.67 -0.60 -22.34
CA VAL A 71 4.40 -0.12 -23.51
C VAL A 71 5.80 0.37 -23.17
N TYR A 72 6.05 0.71 -21.90
CA TYR A 72 7.34 1.10 -21.37
C TYR A 72 7.46 0.75 -19.89
N THR A 73 8.62 0.24 -19.48
CA THR A 73 8.95 -0.04 -18.10
C THR A 73 10.30 0.56 -17.73
N TYR A 74 10.30 1.44 -16.74
CA TYR A 74 11.50 2.01 -16.12
C TYR A 74 11.61 1.49 -14.71
N SER A 75 12.43 0.48 -14.52
CA SER A 75 12.53 -0.22 -13.24
C SER A 75 13.28 0.59 -12.18
N LEU A 76 13.07 0.25 -10.90
CA LEU A 76 13.84 0.78 -9.78
C LEU A 76 15.37 0.58 -10.01
N LYS A 77 15.75 -0.56 -10.57
CA LYS A 77 17.15 -0.84 -10.94
C LYS A 77 17.69 0.16 -11.95
N ASN A 78 16.95 0.40 -13.03
CA ASN A 78 17.34 1.40 -14.04
C ASN A 78 17.50 2.79 -13.40
N GLY A 79 16.55 3.19 -12.54
CA GLY A 79 16.61 4.48 -11.86
C GLY A 79 17.84 4.66 -10.95
N ILE A 80 18.30 3.58 -10.33
CA ILE A 80 19.52 3.57 -9.52
C ILE A 80 20.78 3.61 -10.44
N GLU A 81 20.80 2.80 -11.48
CA GLU A 81 21.93 2.74 -12.43
C GLU A 81 22.12 4.09 -13.17
N ASP A 82 21.03 4.77 -13.51
CA ASP A 82 21.06 6.08 -14.16
C ASP A 82 21.31 7.25 -13.17
N GLY A 83 21.38 6.97 -11.87
CA GLY A 83 21.67 7.96 -10.82
C GLY A 83 20.48 8.86 -10.43
N PHE A 84 19.26 8.57 -10.89
CA PHE A 84 18.05 9.29 -10.48
C PHE A 84 17.53 8.85 -9.11
N LEU A 85 17.79 7.60 -8.73
CA LEU A 85 17.37 7.04 -7.44
C LEU A 85 18.59 6.63 -6.62
N ALA A 86 18.51 6.85 -5.31
CA ALA A 86 19.54 6.43 -4.38
C ALA A 86 19.54 4.89 -4.23
N PRO A 87 20.72 4.26 -4.15
CA PRO A 87 20.80 2.86 -3.78
C PRO A 87 20.27 2.65 -2.36
N PHE A 88 19.68 1.49 -2.10
CA PHE A 88 19.14 1.15 -0.79
C PHE A 88 19.62 -0.23 -0.34
N LYS A 89 19.54 -0.45 0.97
CA LYS A 89 19.80 -1.75 1.58
C LYS A 89 18.56 -2.19 2.35
N VAL A 90 18.10 -3.41 2.08
CA VAL A 90 17.00 -4.02 2.84
C VAL A 90 17.59 -4.81 4.00
N ILE A 91 17.07 -4.58 5.20
CA ILE A 91 17.37 -5.34 6.40
C ILE A 91 16.06 -5.90 6.91
N ASN A 92 15.95 -7.23 6.91
CA ASN A 92 14.78 -7.91 7.47
C ASN A 92 15.07 -8.21 8.94
N ILE A 93 14.21 -7.74 9.82
CA ILE A 93 14.25 -8.03 11.25
C ILE A 93 13.04 -8.91 11.56
N THR A 94 13.29 -10.12 12.04
CA THR A 94 12.26 -11.05 12.49
C THR A 94 12.12 -10.96 13.99
N THR A 95 10.89 -10.87 14.48
CA THR A 95 10.58 -10.88 15.91
C THR A 95 10.29 -12.29 16.41
N ASN A 96 10.23 -12.50 17.72
CA ASN A 96 9.84 -13.77 18.33
C ASN A 96 8.42 -14.20 17.93
N ILE A 97 7.54 -13.23 17.66
CA ILE A 97 6.23 -13.46 17.10
C ILE A 97 6.43 -13.46 15.58
N GLY A 98 6.69 -14.66 15.05
CA GLY A 98 6.99 -14.89 13.64
C GLY A 98 5.79 -14.63 12.71
N ASP A 99 5.93 -15.10 11.45
CA ASP A 99 4.92 -14.92 10.41
C ASP A 99 3.59 -15.60 10.75
N GLU A 100 3.61 -16.62 11.60
CA GLU A 100 2.44 -17.32 12.14
C GLU A 100 2.54 -17.39 13.66
N TRP A 101 1.47 -16.99 14.33
CA TRP A 101 1.36 -17.03 15.78
C TRP A 101 0.00 -17.52 16.22
N ARG A 102 -0.04 -18.28 17.32
CA ARG A 102 -1.27 -18.76 17.94
C ARG A 102 -1.30 -18.38 19.40
N PRO A 103 -2.41 -17.81 19.92
CA PRO A 103 -2.51 -17.46 21.33
C PRO A 103 -2.47 -18.70 22.21
N THR A 104 -1.98 -18.53 23.44
CA THR A 104 -2.18 -19.50 24.49
C THR A 104 -3.62 -19.40 24.99
N LYS A 105 -4.19 -20.53 25.47
CA LYS A 105 -5.56 -20.58 25.95
C LYS A 105 -5.83 -19.53 27.03
N GLY A 106 -6.85 -18.68 26.81
CA GLY A 106 -7.23 -17.61 27.72
C GLY A 106 -6.37 -16.35 27.63
N GLN A 107 -5.49 -16.25 26.62
CA GLN A 107 -4.72 -15.04 26.37
C GLN A 107 -5.64 -13.91 25.94
N LYS A 108 -5.38 -12.70 26.45
CA LYS A 108 -6.19 -11.51 26.21
C LYS A 108 -5.43 -10.51 25.36
N ASP A 109 -6.18 -9.76 24.55
CA ASP A 109 -5.68 -8.60 23.82
C ASP A 109 -5.44 -7.40 24.75
N ILE A 110 -4.95 -6.30 24.20
CA ILE A 110 -4.70 -5.04 24.94
C ILE A 110 -5.98 -4.45 25.56
N ASN A 111 -7.16 -4.78 25.02
CA ASN A 111 -8.45 -4.31 25.49
C ASN A 111 -9.06 -5.25 26.57
N GLY A 112 -8.37 -6.36 26.87
CA GLY A 112 -8.81 -7.35 27.84
C GLY A 112 -9.78 -8.40 27.29
N ASN A 113 -10.04 -8.42 25.97
CA ASN A 113 -10.84 -9.42 25.31
C ASN A 113 -10.04 -10.70 25.10
N GLU A 114 -10.70 -11.86 25.23
CA GLU A 114 -10.05 -13.14 24.93
C GLU A 114 -9.75 -13.24 23.43
N ILE A 115 -8.49 -13.59 23.11
CA ILE A 115 -8.04 -13.74 21.73
C ILE A 115 -8.57 -15.08 21.21
N GLU A 116 -9.21 -15.06 20.04
CA GLU A 116 -9.72 -16.25 19.37
C GLU A 116 -8.59 -17.26 19.09
N ASP A 117 -8.83 -18.53 19.40
CA ASP A 117 -7.86 -19.61 19.20
C ASP A 117 -7.76 -20.01 17.71
N ARG A 118 -6.99 -19.21 16.93
CA ARG A 118 -6.66 -19.44 15.54
C ARG A 118 -5.21 -19.05 15.25
N ILE A 119 -4.72 -19.41 14.09
CA ILE A 119 -3.42 -18.93 13.61
C ILE A 119 -3.60 -17.50 13.08
N TYR A 120 -2.77 -16.60 13.57
CA TYR A 120 -2.65 -15.22 13.13
C TYR A 120 -1.39 -15.06 12.27
N ASN A 121 -1.46 -14.24 11.25
CA ASN A 121 -0.36 -13.93 10.35
C ASN A 121 -0.07 -12.42 10.31
N ASN A 122 0.93 -12.02 9.55
CA ASN A 122 1.37 -10.62 9.45
C ASN A 122 0.25 -9.64 9.06
N SER A 123 -0.79 -10.07 8.36
CA SER A 123 -1.92 -9.22 7.99
C SER A 123 -2.93 -9.02 9.11
N ASP A 124 -2.90 -9.85 10.14
CA ASP A 124 -3.77 -9.74 11.31
C ASP A 124 -3.21 -8.80 12.38
N TYR A 125 -1.87 -8.69 12.45
CA TYR A 125 -1.22 -7.89 13.49
C TYR A 125 -1.50 -6.40 13.30
N ASP A 126 -1.68 -5.73 14.44
CA ASP A 126 -1.91 -4.30 14.56
C ASP A 126 -3.24 -3.81 13.98
N TYR A 127 -3.97 -4.66 13.24
CA TYR A 127 -5.35 -4.42 12.78
C TYR A 127 -6.37 -5.22 13.59
N ASN A 128 -6.27 -6.56 13.52
CA ASN A 128 -7.22 -7.47 14.14
C ASN A 128 -6.81 -7.86 15.55
N ILE A 129 -5.50 -7.83 15.82
CA ILE A 129 -4.94 -8.17 17.12
C ILE A 129 -3.77 -7.24 17.44
N VAL A 130 -3.80 -6.64 18.62
CA VAL A 130 -2.71 -5.80 19.12
C VAL A 130 -2.01 -6.52 20.25
N ILE A 131 -0.73 -6.82 20.03
CA ILE A 131 0.15 -7.47 21.00
C ILE A 131 1.17 -6.44 21.45
N GLU A 132 1.05 -5.94 22.66
CA GLU A 132 1.92 -4.89 23.21
C GLU A 132 3.39 -5.31 23.23
N ASP A 133 3.67 -6.57 23.57
CA ASP A 133 5.04 -7.08 23.59
C ASP A 133 5.69 -7.05 22.20
N ARG A 134 4.93 -7.30 21.13
CA ARG A 134 5.41 -7.21 19.76
C ARG A 134 5.77 -5.76 19.39
N ILE A 135 4.90 -4.81 19.72
CA ILE A 135 5.15 -3.37 19.46
C ILE A 135 6.43 -2.94 20.17
N ARG A 136 6.57 -3.31 21.44
CA ARG A 136 7.77 -3.01 22.26
C ARG A 136 9.04 -3.62 21.67
N GLU A 137 8.99 -4.88 21.22
CA GLU A 137 10.12 -5.55 20.57
C GLU A 137 10.52 -4.85 19.27
N VAL A 138 9.56 -4.52 18.41
CA VAL A 138 9.83 -3.78 17.15
C VAL A 138 10.46 -2.42 17.45
N ALA A 139 9.90 -1.65 18.40
CA ALA A 139 10.45 -0.35 18.80
C ALA A 139 11.88 -0.46 19.36
N GLN A 140 12.14 -1.54 20.12
CA GLN A 140 13.47 -1.83 20.67
C GLN A 140 14.47 -2.16 19.55
N GLU A 141 14.10 -2.97 18.57
CA GLU A 141 14.95 -3.33 17.45
C GLU A 141 15.27 -2.13 16.55
N ILE A 142 14.28 -1.27 16.25
CA ILE A 142 14.51 0.00 15.55
C ILE A 142 15.51 0.85 16.33
N THR A 143 15.33 0.97 17.65
CA THR A 143 16.20 1.75 18.53
C THR A 143 17.63 1.17 18.54
N ASN A 144 17.79 -0.16 18.64
CA ASN A 144 19.07 -0.83 18.63
C ASN A 144 19.79 -0.60 17.29
N TYR A 145 19.08 -0.73 16.18
CA TYR A 145 19.61 -0.45 14.85
C TYR A 145 20.12 0.98 14.72
N LEU A 146 19.32 1.97 15.09
CA LEU A 146 19.70 3.38 15.03
C LEU A 146 20.90 3.69 15.94
N LYS A 147 20.97 3.11 17.15
CA LYS A 147 22.13 3.27 18.04
C LYS A 147 23.41 2.64 17.49
N SER A 148 23.27 1.56 16.70
CA SER A 148 24.42 0.87 16.11
C SER A 148 24.95 1.51 14.83
N THR A 149 24.15 2.38 14.21
CA THR A 149 24.46 3.07 12.95
C THR A 149 24.60 4.58 13.17
N ASP A 150 23.52 5.31 13.08
CA ASP A 150 23.45 6.74 13.35
C ASP A 150 22.12 7.06 14.06
N ARG A 151 22.22 7.39 15.35
CA ARG A 151 21.05 7.70 16.18
C ARG A 151 20.25 8.90 15.68
N MET A 152 20.90 9.82 14.97
CA MET A 152 20.29 11.05 14.46
C MET A 152 19.90 10.95 12.99
N ALA A 153 20.02 9.75 12.39
CA ALA A 153 19.59 9.53 11.02
C ALA A 153 18.10 9.87 10.83
N LYS A 154 17.79 10.58 9.75
CA LYS A 154 16.40 10.88 9.39
C LYS A 154 15.65 9.56 9.14
N THR A 155 14.66 9.30 9.97
CA THR A 155 13.94 8.02 10.00
C THR A 155 12.45 8.25 9.82
N ILE A 156 11.81 7.43 8.99
CA ILE A 156 10.35 7.37 8.84
C ILE A 156 9.92 5.95 9.22
N VAL A 157 8.96 5.83 10.12
CA VAL A 157 8.35 4.56 10.51
C VAL A 157 6.93 4.53 9.99
N PHE A 158 6.64 3.54 9.13
CA PHE A 158 5.28 3.30 8.63
C PHE A 158 4.59 2.30 9.54
N CYS A 159 3.48 2.73 10.13
CA CYS A 159 2.65 1.93 11.00
C CYS A 159 1.38 1.48 10.28
N ALA A 160 0.64 0.52 10.86
CA ALA A 160 -0.58 -0.01 10.27
C ALA A 160 -1.69 1.06 10.19
N ASP A 161 -1.82 1.85 11.26
CA ASP A 161 -2.76 2.97 11.39
C ASP A 161 -2.22 4.04 12.37
N GLU A 162 -3.01 5.10 12.57
CA GLU A 162 -2.66 6.19 13.50
C GLU A 162 -2.51 5.69 14.94
N THR A 163 -3.40 4.79 15.37
CA THR A 163 -3.35 4.24 16.74
C THR A 163 -2.10 3.37 16.96
N HIS A 164 -1.66 2.64 15.93
CA HIS A 164 -0.39 1.92 15.99
C HIS A 164 0.80 2.89 16.07
N ALA A 165 0.75 3.99 15.33
CA ALA A 165 1.81 5.01 15.37
C ALA A 165 1.92 5.70 16.76
N GLU A 166 0.80 5.91 17.44
CA GLU A 166 0.77 6.46 18.81
C GLU A 166 1.36 5.50 19.85
N ARG A 167 1.28 4.18 19.61
CA ARG A 167 1.83 3.15 20.51
C ARG A 167 3.32 2.90 20.31
N MET A 168 3.85 3.18 19.11
CA MET A 168 5.26 3.03 18.74
C MET A 168 6.13 4.15 19.32
#